data_d12ba16760149772e3883e145a355882
#
_entry.id   d12ba16760149772e3883e145a355882
#
_cell.length_a   1.000
_cell.length_b   1.000
_cell.length_c   1.000
_cell.angle_alpha   90.00
_cell.angle_beta   90.00
_cell.angle_gamma   90.00
#
_symmetry.space_group_name_H-M   'P 1'
#
loop_
_entity.id
_entity.type
_entity.pdbx_description
1 polymer ?
#
loop_
_entity_poly.entity_id
_entity_poly.type
_entity_poly.pdbx_seq_one_letter_code
_entity_poly.pdbx_strand_id
1 'polypeptide(L)'
;MQRKSFAIFSRGLALVLPLMFVLCVQVAFADRPLKLLAIGNSFSEDAIEQNLFELAGAAGHQMIIGNMYIGGCSLERHWGNAQSNKPDYNYRKIEVDGKMTRTANYTLDKALRDEQWDYVSLQQVSQLSGMYGSFQPHLDSLIAYVRARVPATTKLIWHVTWAYAQNSTHGGFANYDRNQDKMYRAIVEGAQRLKKENAQFSLFIPVGTAIQNARTSFVGDHLNRDGFHLDLVLGRYIAACTWFECLFGTNVVGNRFVPKGLSAEQKAVAQWSAHLAVERPFECSPIDIVDIDTKVSASEQGEKK
;
A
#
# COMPACT_ATOMS: atom_id res chain seq x y z
N MET A 1 -88.24 48.19 -14.19
CA MET A 1 -87.55 46.96 -13.84
C MET A 1 -86.13 47.02 -14.36
N GLN A 2 -85.14 47.38 -13.47
CA GLN A 2 -83.75 47.58 -13.80
C GLN A 2 -83.02 46.30 -13.31
N ARG A 3 -82.31 45.62 -14.18
CA ARG A 3 -81.39 44.52 -13.81
C ARG A 3 -79.97 45.16 -13.72
N LYS A 4 -79.37 45.09 -12.52
CA LYS A 4 -78.00 45.50 -12.29
C LYS A 4 -77.12 44.29 -12.62
N SER A 5 -76.18 44.50 -13.58
CA SER A 5 -75.07 43.53 -13.84
C SER A 5 -73.94 43.74 -12.83
N PHE A 6 -73.56 42.68 -12.17
CA PHE A 6 -72.39 42.64 -11.32
C PHE A 6 -71.17 42.15 -12.15
N ALA A 7 -70.14 42.97 -12.26
CA ALA A 7 -68.89 42.60 -12.85
C ALA A 7 -67.99 42.02 -11.75
N ILE A 8 -67.55 40.80 -11.95
CA ILE A 8 -66.59 40.11 -11.06
C ILE A 8 -65.17 40.41 -11.57
N PHE A 9 -64.38 41.19 -10.82
CA PHE A 9 -62.96 41.37 -11.03
C PHE A 9 -62.22 40.20 -10.44
N SER A 10 -61.63 39.30 -11.27
CA SER A 10 -60.69 38.31 -10.83
C SER A 10 -59.30 38.90 -10.71
N ARG A 11 -58.84 39.09 -9.50
CA ARG A 11 -57.42 39.39 -9.22
C ARG A 11 -56.59 38.15 -9.33
N GLY A 12 -55.80 38.02 -10.39
CA GLY A 12 -54.78 37.01 -10.52
C GLY A 12 -53.64 37.25 -9.51
N LEU A 13 -53.53 36.37 -8.55
CA LEU A 13 -52.42 36.34 -7.61
C LEU A 13 -51.23 35.63 -8.26
N ALA A 14 -50.27 36.39 -8.77
CA ALA A 14 -49.03 35.82 -9.28
C ALA A 14 -48.18 35.33 -8.09
N LEU A 15 -48.08 34.01 -7.89
CA LEU A 15 -47.17 33.39 -6.92
C LEU A 15 -45.74 33.46 -7.49
N VAL A 16 -44.95 34.38 -7.03
CA VAL A 16 -43.49 34.41 -7.27
C VAL A 16 -42.85 33.47 -6.27
N LEU A 17 -42.51 32.21 -6.71
CA LEU A 17 -41.66 31.29 -5.93
C LEU A 17 -40.22 31.85 -5.94
N PRO A 18 -39.60 32.13 -4.77
CA PRO A 18 -38.18 32.39 -4.74
C PRO A 18 -37.43 31.07 -4.97
N LEU A 19 -36.69 31.00 -6.08
CA LEU A 19 -35.75 29.92 -6.37
C LEU A 19 -34.59 30.07 -5.39
N MET A 20 -34.66 29.34 -4.27
CA MET A 20 -33.58 29.25 -3.31
C MET A 20 -32.48 28.39 -3.92
N PHE A 21 -31.46 29.03 -4.50
CA PHE A 21 -30.22 28.38 -4.89
C PHE A 21 -29.53 27.92 -3.60
N VAL A 22 -29.73 26.66 -3.21
CA VAL A 22 -28.92 26.00 -2.15
C VAL A 22 -27.53 25.80 -2.74
N LEU A 23 -26.63 26.75 -2.47
CA LEU A 23 -25.21 26.57 -2.71
C LEU A 23 -24.74 25.48 -1.74
N CYS A 24 -24.69 24.21 -2.19
CA CYS A 24 -23.97 23.17 -1.47
C CYS A 24 -22.49 23.54 -1.52
N VAL A 25 -22.03 24.28 -0.52
CA VAL A 25 -20.61 24.38 -0.21
C VAL A 25 -20.21 22.99 0.26
N GLN A 26 -19.65 22.20 -0.64
CA GLN A 26 -18.90 21.02 -0.26
C GLN A 26 -17.68 21.51 0.54
N VAL A 27 -17.83 21.58 1.85
CA VAL A 27 -16.69 21.65 2.75
C VAL A 27 -15.96 20.34 2.54
N ALA A 28 -14.92 20.37 1.72
CA ALA A 28 -13.94 19.29 1.70
C ALA A 28 -13.38 19.24 3.12
N PHE A 29 -13.88 18.32 3.94
CA PHE A 29 -13.15 17.91 5.14
C PHE A 29 -11.83 17.40 4.60
N ALA A 30 -10.74 18.13 4.85
CA ALA A 30 -9.42 17.61 4.61
C ALA A 30 -9.35 16.30 5.43
N ASP A 31 -9.35 15.19 4.72
CA ASP A 31 -9.23 13.88 5.37
C ASP A 31 -7.97 13.91 6.23
N ARG A 32 -8.12 13.52 7.50
CA ARG A 32 -6.96 13.46 8.38
C ARG A 32 -5.90 12.57 7.75
N PRO A 33 -4.60 12.86 7.96
CA PRO A 33 -3.54 12.03 7.41
C PRO A 33 -3.70 10.56 7.80
N LEU A 34 -3.60 9.64 6.83
CA LEU A 34 -3.48 8.21 7.10
C LEU A 34 -2.11 7.96 7.74
N LYS A 35 -2.08 7.20 8.85
CA LYS A 35 -0.87 6.95 9.62
C LYS A 35 -0.47 5.48 9.56
N LEU A 36 0.65 5.20 8.93
CA LEU A 36 1.22 3.87 8.74
C LEU A 36 2.52 3.73 9.52
N LEU A 37 2.65 2.68 10.34
CA LEU A 37 3.93 2.25 10.92
C LEU A 37 4.32 0.89 10.37
N ALA A 38 5.49 0.76 9.76
CA ALA A 38 6.08 -0.52 9.42
C ALA A 38 7.07 -0.98 10.49
N ILE A 39 6.96 -2.24 10.89
CA ILE A 39 7.98 -2.95 11.69
C ILE A 39 8.68 -3.90 10.71
N GLY A 40 9.84 -3.46 10.20
CA GLY A 40 10.42 -4.12 9.04
C GLY A 40 11.95 -4.00 8.94
N ASN A 41 12.42 -4.08 7.72
CA ASN A 41 13.82 -4.12 7.36
C ASN A 41 14.03 -3.40 6.02
N SER A 42 15.08 -3.74 5.26
CA SER A 42 15.35 -3.14 3.94
C SER A 42 14.19 -3.35 2.93
N PHE A 43 13.33 -4.34 3.13
CA PHE A 43 12.19 -4.57 2.25
C PHE A 43 11.04 -3.59 2.53
N SER A 44 10.79 -3.22 3.79
CA SER A 44 9.89 -2.11 4.07
C SER A 44 10.47 -0.76 3.59
N GLU A 45 11.79 -0.54 3.73
CA GLU A 45 12.45 0.64 3.17
C GLU A 45 12.17 0.78 1.67
N ASP A 46 12.43 -0.28 0.89
CA ASP A 46 12.22 -0.26 -0.55
C ASP A 46 10.74 -0.06 -0.93
N ALA A 47 9.81 -0.53 -0.10
CA ALA A 47 8.39 -0.53 -0.44
C ALA A 47 7.65 0.77 -0.08
N ILE A 48 8.02 1.44 1.04
CA ILE A 48 7.19 2.54 1.58
C ILE A 48 7.93 3.87 1.77
N GLU A 49 9.27 3.88 1.82
CA GLU A 49 10.00 5.14 2.07
C GLU A 49 10.18 5.98 0.80
N GLN A 50 9.86 5.42 -0.37
CA GLN A 50 9.96 6.07 -1.67
C GLN A 50 8.64 5.95 -2.41
N ASN A 51 8.23 7.00 -3.09
CA ASN A 51 7.07 7.04 -3.99
C ASN A 51 5.67 6.92 -3.34
N LEU A 52 5.51 6.23 -2.19
CA LEU A 52 4.20 6.02 -1.57
C LEU A 52 3.57 7.35 -1.11
N PHE A 53 4.36 8.22 -0.50
CA PHE A 53 3.92 9.55 -0.07
C PHE A 53 3.47 10.41 -1.25
N GLU A 54 4.24 10.41 -2.33
CA GLU A 54 3.95 11.16 -3.55
C GLU A 54 2.74 10.62 -4.31
N LEU A 55 2.58 9.27 -4.36
CA LEU A 55 1.39 8.63 -4.93
C LEU A 55 0.12 9.04 -4.17
N ALA A 56 0.17 9.04 -2.84
CA ALA A 56 -0.93 9.48 -1.99
C ALA A 56 -1.25 10.96 -2.25
N GLY A 57 -0.25 11.84 -2.26
CA GLY A 57 -0.40 13.26 -2.53
C GLY A 57 -0.99 13.56 -3.91
N ALA A 58 -0.54 12.83 -4.96
CA ALA A 58 -1.07 12.96 -6.31
C ALA A 58 -2.56 12.59 -6.44
N ALA A 59 -3.05 11.74 -5.52
CA ALA A 59 -4.46 11.36 -5.40
C ALA A 59 -5.25 12.22 -4.40
N GLY A 60 -4.63 13.26 -3.81
CA GLY A 60 -5.27 14.17 -2.85
C GLY A 60 -5.31 13.66 -1.41
N HIS A 61 -4.58 12.59 -1.10
CA HIS A 61 -4.49 12.05 0.24
C HIS A 61 -3.26 12.58 0.99
N GLN A 62 -3.38 12.71 2.30
CA GLN A 62 -2.27 12.99 3.19
C GLN A 62 -1.90 11.75 3.98
N MET A 63 -0.62 11.57 4.29
CA MET A 63 -0.18 10.46 5.12
C MET A 63 1.05 10.78 5.97
N ILE A 64 1.25 9.99 7.01
CA ILE A 64 2.45 9.93 7.84
C ILE A 64 2.94 8.48 7.75
N ILE A 65 4.22 8.30 7.44
CA ILE A 65 4.83 6.98 7.31
C ILE A 65 5.94 6.83 8.34
N GLY A 66 5.80 5.87 9.26
CA GLY A 66 6.87 5.44 10.16
C GLY A 66 7.46 4.11 9.69
N ASN A 67 8.78 3.95 9.78
CA ASN A 67 9.45 2.68 9.52
C ASN A 67 10.46 2.37 10.63
N MET A 68 10.20 1.30 11.38
CA MET A 68 11.11 0.75 12.39
C MET A 68 12.11 -0.16 11.71
N TYR A 69 13.18 0.46 11.22
CA TYR A 69 14.17 -0.18 10.35
C TYR A 69 15.32 -0.82 11.11
N ILE A 70 15.58 -2.08 10.81
CA ILE A 70 16.86 -2.77 11.07
C ILE A 70 17.15 -3.65 9.84
N GLY A 71 18.32 -3.48 9.20
CA GLY A 71 18.70 -4.31 8.05
C GLY A 71 18.67 -5.81 8.36
N GLY A 72 18.00 -6.60 7.52
CA GLY A 72 17.87 -8.05 7.66
C GLY A 72 17.16 -8.52 8.94
N CYS A 73 16.31 -7.71 9.55
CA CYS A 73 15.63 -8.05 10.78
C CYS A 73 14.52 -9.09 10.55
N SER A 74 14.59 -10.20 11.29
CA SER A 74 13.56 -11.24 11.32
C SER A 74 12.50 -10.96 12.38
N LEU A 75 11.36 -11.65 12.30
CA LEU A 75 10.33 -11.64 13.34
C LEU A 75 10.89 -12.00 14.72
N GLU A 76 11.77 -13.00 14.77
CA GLU A 76 12.47 -13.41 16.00
C GLU A 76 13.28 -12.23 16.60
N ARG A 77 14.07 -11.54 15.77
CA ARG A 77 14.85 -10.39 16.24
C ARG A 77 13.98 -9.21 16.66
N HIS A 78 12.91 -8.93 15.92
CA HIS A 78 11.91 -7.92 16.33
C HIS A 78 11.32 -8.25 17.69
N TRP A 79 10.95 -9.54 17.92
CA TRP A 79 10.43 -9.97 19.20
C TRP A 79 11.46 -9.85 20.34
N GLY A 80 12.69 -10.28 20.13
CA GLY A 80 13.76 -10.13 21.12
C GLY A 80 14.01 -8.66 21.51
N ASN A 81 13.96 -7.77 20.52
CA ASN A 81 14.08 -6.32 20.78
C ASN A 81 12.87 -5.77 21.54
N ALA A 82 11.67 -6.25 21.24
CA ALA A 82 10.46 -5.86 21.95
C ALA A 82 10.48 -6.30 23.43
N GLN A 83 10.88 -7.55 23.69
CA GLN A 83 10.98 -8.10 25.04
C GLN A 83 11.93 -7.33 25.94
N SER A 84 13.09 -6.97 25.41
CA SER A 84 14.14 -6.25 26.15
C SER A 84 14.04 -4.74 26.04
N ASN A 85 13.04 -4.21 25.35
CA ASN A 85 12.89 -2.79 25.01
C ASN A 85 14.19 -2.20 24.44
N LYS A 86 14.86 -2.99 23.56
CA LYS A 86 16.19 -2.66 23.03
C LYS A 86 16.11 -1.49 22.04
N PRO A 87 16.95 -0.44 22.21
CA PRO A 87 16.98 0.71 21.30
C PRO A 87 17.84 0.42 20.06
N ASP A 88 17.47 -0.58 19.28
CA ASP A 88 18.25 -1.14 18.16
C ASP A 88 17.80 -0.61 16.79
N TYR A 89 16.69 0.12 16.77
CA TYR A 89 16.08 0.58 15.52
C TYR A 89 16.62 1.94 15.08
N ASN A 90 16.65 2.11 13.76
CA ASN A 90 16.61 3.40 13.13
C ASN A 90 15.15 3.73 12.80
N TYR A 91 14.54 4.61 13.58
CA TYR A 91 13.19 5.06 13.32
C TYR A 91 13.21 6.14 12.24
N ARG A 92 12.60 5.83 11.11
CA ARG A 92 12.52 6.71 9.95
C ARG A 92 11.06 7.14 9.80
N LYS A 93 10.83 8.46 9.77
CA LYS A 93 9.47 9.01 9.72
C LYS A 93 9.36 10.04 8.62
N ILE A 94 8.36 9.89 7.77
CA ILE A 94 7.93 10.89 6.79
C ILE A 94 6.73 11.59 7.39
N GLU A 95 6.88 12.88 7.67
CA GLU A 95 5.83 13.71 8.23
C GLU A 95 4.82 14.15 7.15
N VAL A 96 3.71 14.74 7.55
CA VAL A 96 2.64 15.17 6.65
C VAL A 96 3.09 16.19 5.59
N ASP A 97 4.19 16.91 5.83
CA ASP A 97 4.83 17.83 4.87
C ASP A 97 5.83 17.13 3.93
N GLY A 98 5.96 15.81 4.03
CA GLY A 98 6.89 14.99 3.24
C GLY A 98 8.33 15.00 3.75
N LYS A 99 8.63 15.70 4.85
CA LYS A 99 9.98 15.74 5.42
C LYS A 99 10.28 14.42 6.11
N MET A 100 11.36 13.75 5.67
CA MET A 100 11.86 12.55 6.32
C MET A 100 12.83 12.90 7.46
N THR A 101 12.58 12.29 8.62
CA THR A 101 13.49 12.30 9.77
C THR A 101 14.03 10.88 10.02
N ARG A 102 15.20 10.80 10.68
CA ARG A 102 15.85 9.53 11.05
C ARG A 102 16.39 9.64 12.45
N THR A 103 15.91 8.76 13.34
CA THR A 103 16.34 8.73 14.74
C THR A 103 16.91 7.35 15.06
N ALA A 104 18.22 7.30 15.29
CA ALA A 104 18.90 6.07 15.69
C ALA A 104 18.62 5.73 17.16
N ASN A 105 18.92 4.51 17.55
CA ASN A 105 18.76 4.01 18.93
C ASN A 105 17.32 4.18 19.44
N TYR A 106 16.35 3.86 18.61
CA TYR A 106 14.94 3.97 18.95
C TYR A 106 14.35 2.62 19.39
N THR A 107 13.35 2.66 20.29
CA THR A 107 12.66 1.43 20.73
C THR A 107 11.34 1.26 20.05
N LEU A 108 10.91 0.01 19.89
CA LEU A 108 9.59 -0.31 19.31
C LEU A 108 8.45 0.26 20.16
N ASP A 109 8.58 0.23 21.49
CA ASP A 109 7.58 0.80 22.41
C ASP A 109 7.33 2.28 22.15
N LYS A 110 8.40 3.07 21.99
CA LYS A 110 8.27 4.51 21.69
C LYS A 110 7.59 4.76 20.34
N ALA A 111 7.96 4.01 19.30
CA ALA A 111 7.39 4.20 17.97
C ALA A 111 5.91 3.84 17.91
N LEU A 112 5.49 2.77 18.59
CA LEU A 112 4.08 2.37 18.67
C LEU A 112 3.20 3.42 19.36
N ARG A 113 3.79 4.27 20.22
CA ARG A 113 3.10 5.35 20.95
C ARG A 113 3.28 6.73 20.34
N ASP A 114 4.11 6.86 19.30
CA ASP A 114 4.45 8.15 18.69
C ASP A 114 3.24 8.80 17.99
N GLU A 115 2.39 7.97 17.40
CA GLU A 115 1.18 8.40 16.69
C GLU A 115 -0.03 7.53 17.06
N GLN A 116 -1.22 8.03 16.72
CA GLN A 116 -2.42 7.18 16.67
C GLN A 116 -2.44 6.46 15.33
N TRP A 117 -1.66 5.39 15.22
CA TRP A 117 -1.49 4.65 13.97
C TRP A 117 -2.80 4.04 13.47
N ASP A 118 -3.13 4.26 12.20
CA ASP A 118 -4.25 3.60 11.53
C ASP A 118 -3.87 2.16 11.16
N TYR A 119 -2.61 2.00 10.76
CA TYR A 119 -2.07 0.73 10.33
C TYR A 119 -0.70 0.46 10.96
N VAL A 120 -0.50 -0.78 11.39
CA VAL A 120 0.84 -1.30 11.73
C VAL A 120 1.11 -2.51 10.85
N SER A 121 2.21 -2.50 10.10
CA SER A 121 2.58 -3.62 9.26
C SER A 121 3.69 -4.46 9.85
N LEU A 122 3.60 -5.76 9.63
CA LEU A 122 4.60 -6.77 9.95
C LEU A 122 5.00 -7.51 8.67
N GLN A 123 6.20 -8.03 8.66
CA GLN A 123 6.75 -8.86 7.60
C GLN A 123 7.80 -9.81 8.14
N GLN A 124 8.10 -10.89 7.44
CA GLN A 124 9.27 -11.72 7.75
C GLN A 124 10.49 -11.20 6.97
N VAL A 125 11.70 -11.51 7.45
CA VAL A 125 12.93 -11.26 6.70
C VAL A 125 12.95 -12.07 5.40
N SER A 126 13.50 -11.50 4.35
CA SER A 126 13.34 -11.99 2.98
C SER A 126 13.68 -13.46 2.76
N GLN A 127 14.79 -13.94 3.32
CA GLN A 127 15.19 -15.34 3.18
C GLN A 127 14.30 -16.35 3.93
N LEU A 128 13.46 -15.89 4.84
CA LEU A 128 12.51 -16.69 5.60
C LEU A 128 11.05 -16.44 5.23
N SER A 129 10.79 -15.52 4.30
CA SER A 129 9.44 -15.03 4.01
C SER A 129 8.49 -16.09 3.44
N GLY A 130 9.01 -17.14 2.78
CA GLY A 130 8.26 -18.32 2.37
C GLY A 130 8.34 -19.50 3.33
N MET A 131 9.08 -19.36 4.44
CA MET A 131 9.25 -20.43 5.43
C MET A 131 8.27 -20.24 6.59
N TYR A 132 7.01 -20.59 6.39
CA TYR A 132 5.92 -20.35 7.36
C TYR A 132 6.25 -20.81 8.78
N GLY A 133 6.94 -21.93 8.95
CA GLY A 133 7.36 -22.43 10.26
C GLY A 133 8.27 -21.47 11.05
N SER A 134 8.93 -20.52 10.37
CA SER A 134 9.76 -19.48 10.99
C SER A 134 8.97 -18.29 11.56
N PHE A 135 7.66 -18.23 11.32
CA PHE A 135 6.84 -17.10 11.80
C PHE A 135 6.53 -17.25 13.28
N GLN A 136 6.30 -18.48 13.72
CA GLN A 136 5.89 -18.77 15.09
C GLN A 136 7.07 -19.23 15.97
N PRO A 137 7.02 -18.93 17.27
CA PRO A 137 5.97 -18.21 18.03
C PRO A 137 6.12 -16.68 18.00
N HIS A 138 7.12 -16.16 17.26
CA HIS A 138 7.54 -14.76 17.32
C HIS A 138 6.47 -13.82 16.80
N LEU A 139 5.73 -14.21 15.76
CA LEU A 139 4.68 -13.39 15.15
C LEU A 139 3.52 -13.15 16.13
N ASP A 140 3.00 -14.19 16.77
CA ASP A 140 1.89 -14.04 17.72
C ASP A 140 2.29 -13.18 18.93
N SER A 141 3.54 -13.35 19.38
CA SER A 141 4.10 -12.53 20.46
C SER A 141 4.22 -11.06 20.07
N LEU A 142 4.68 -10.78 18.83
CA LEU A 142 4.75 -9.41 18.31
C LEU A 142 3.36 -8.79 18.14
N ILE A 143 2.39 -9.56 17.62
CA ILE A 143 1.00 -9.10 17.51
C ILE A 143 0.46 -8.69 18.90
N ALA A 144 0.63 -9.54 19.89
CA ALA A 144 0.19 -9.23 21.27
C ALA A 144 0.89 -7.98 21.81
N TYR A 145 2.20 -7.85 21.58
CA TYR A 145 2.98 -6.68 21.98
C TYR A 145 2.48 -5.38 21.33
N VAL A 146 2.20 -5.41 20.03
CA VAL A 146 1.67 -4.28 19.26
C VAL A 146 0.28 -3.92 19.78
N ARG A 147 -0.64 -4.89 19.89
CA ARG A 147 -2.01 -4.69 20.35
C ARG A 147 -2.10 -4.03 21.74
N ALA A 148 -1.18 -4.33 22.62
CA ALA A 148 -1.11 -3.73 23.94
C ALA A 148 -0.68 -2.24 23.93
N ARG A 149 -0.24 -1.70 22.77
CA ARG A 149 0.37 -0.37 22.67
C ARG A 149 -0.29 0.58 21.69
N VAL A 150 -1.12 0.05 20.82
CA VAL A 150 -1.84 0.84 19.82
C VAL A 150 -3.35 0.84 20.11
N PRO A 151 -4.12 1.80 19.60
CA PRO A 151 -5.58 1.79 19.71
C PRO A 151 -6.19 0.48 19.17
N ALA A 152 -7.32 0.06 19.75
CA ALA A 152 -8.04 -1.12 19.26
C ALA A 152 -8.51 -0.98 17.80
N THR A 153 -8.67 0.26 17.31
CA THR A 153 -9.02 0.59 15.93
C THR A 153 -7.87 0.41 14.93
N THR A 154 -6.62 0.34 15.41
CA THR A 154 -5.44 0.12 14.56
C THR A 154 -5.55 -1.21 13.84
N LYS A 155 -5.41 -1.19 12.52
CA LYS A 155 -5.45 -2.39 11.69
C LYS A 155 -4.05 -2.97 11.50
N LEU A 156 -3.90 -4.29 11.57
CA LEU A 156 -2.64 -4.95 11.26
C LEU A 156 -2.58 -5.32 9.79
N ILE A 157 -1.41 -5.15 9.21
CA ILE A 157 -1.09 -5.46 7.82
C ILE A 157 0.01 -6.52 7.79
N TRP A 158 -0.12 -7.50 6.90
CA TRP A 158 0.98 -8.35 6.49
C TRP A 158 1.54 -7.90 5.15
N HIS A 159 2.81 -7.49 5.14
CA HIS A 159 3.53 -7.18 3.90
C HIS A 159 4.03 -8.48 3.27
N VAL A 160 3.41 -8.91 2.17
CA VAL A 160 3.84 -10.04 1.36
C VAL A 160 5.01 -9.60 0.51
N THR A 161 6.21 -9.95 0.92
CA THR A 161 7.46 -9.54 0.26
C THR A 161 7.69 -10.32 -1.04
N TRP A 162 8.71 -9.96 -1.80
CA TRP A 162 8.98 -10.49 -3.14
C TRP A 162 10.06 -11.58 -3.14
N ALA A 163 10.02 -12.45 -4.14
CA ALA A 163 11.07 -13.41 -4.42
C ALA A 163 12.32 -12.71 -4.99
N TYR A 164 13.48 -13.29 -4.72
CA TYR A 164 14.75 -12.83 -5.28
C TYR A 164 14.78 -12.95 -6.81
N ALA A 165 15.67 -12.22 -7.46
CA ALA A 165 15.97 -12.43 -8.87
C ALA A 165 16.56 -13.84 -9.08
N GLN A 166 16.34 -14.42 -10.26
CA GLN A 166 16.82 -15.80 -10.56
C GLN A 166 18.35 -15.93 -10.46
N ASN A 167 19.07 -14.85 -10.74
CA ASN A 167 20.53 -14.78 -10.64
C ASN A 167 21.07 -14.38 -9.27
N SER A 168 20.23 -14.31 -8.24
CA SER A 168 20.62 -13.85 -6.91
C SER A 168 21.69 -14.76 -6.28
N THR A 169 22.74 -14.13 -5.74
CA THR A 169 23.80 -14.79 -4.99
C THR A 169 23.57 -14.83 -3.49
N HIS A 170 22.44 -14.26 -3.00
CA HIS A 170 22.13 -14.23 -1.58
C HIS A 170 22.09 -15.64 -0.98
N GLY A 171 22.78 -15.85 0.15
CA GLY A 171 22.89 -17.18 0.78
C GLY A 171 21.54 -17.83 1.11
N GLY A 172 20.59 -17.04 1.59
CA GLY A 172 19.24 -17.50 1.92
C GLY A 172 18.40 -17.95 0.72
N PHE A 173 18.83 -17.71 -0.52
CA PHE A 173 18.16 -18.21 -1.71
C PHE A 173 18.24 -19.74 -1.81
N ALA A 174 19.23 -20.35 -1.15
CA ALA A 174 19.34 -21.80 -1.04
C ALA A 174 18.13 -22.44 -0.34
N ASN A 175 17.41 -21.73 0.52
CA ASN A 175 16.18 -22.22 1.15
C ASN A 175 15.08 -22.58 0.14
N TYR A 176 15.21 -22.10 -1.08
CA TYR A 176 14.27 -22.29 -2.19
C TYR A 176 14.93 -22.93 -3.41
N ASP A 177 16.00 -23.72 -3.18
CA ASP A 177 16.79 -24.37 -4.24
C ASP A 177 17.34 -23.39 -5.28
N ARG A 178 17.58 -22.14 -4.91
CA ARG A 178 17.96 -21.03 -5.80
C ARG A 178 17.02 -20.88 -7.01
N ASN A 179 15.74 -21.07 -6.79
CA ASN A 179 14.69 -20.99 -7.79
C ASN A 179 13.68 -19.93 -7.43
N GLN A 180 13.55 -18.91 -8.28
CA GLN A 180 12.67 -17.76 -8.09
C GLN A 180 11.20 -18.16 -7.96
N ASP A 181 10.73 -19.04 -8.82
CA ASP A 181 9.35 -19.54 -8.79
C ASP A 181 9.02 -20.31 -7.52
N LYS A 182 9.96 -21.16 -7.04
CA LYS A 182 9.79 -21.85 -5.76
C LYS A 182 9.71 -20.87 -4.61
N MET A 183 10.57 -19.84 -4.62
CA MET A 183 10.53 -18.80 -3.59
C MET A 183 9.22 -18.03 -3.63
N TYR A 184 8.77 -17.59 -4.80
CA TYR A 184 7.51 -16.87 -4.96
C TYR A 184 6.32 -17.72 -4.46
N ARG A 185 6.21 -18.97 -4.91
CA ARG A 185 5.14 -19.87 -4.45
C ARG A 185 5.16 -20.08 -2.95
N ALA A 186 6.31 -20.32 -2.36
CA ALA A 186 6.43 -20.49 -0.90
C ALA A 186 6.01 -19.23 -0.12
N ILE A 187 6.34 -18.03 -0.62
CA ILE A 187 5.90 -16.75 -0.02
C ILE A 187 4.38 -16.62 -0.08
N VAL A 188 3.78 -16.89 -1.23
CA VAL A 188 2.33 -16.81 -1.43
C VAL A 188 1.59 -17.83 -0.56
N GLU A 189 2.04 -19.09 -0.57
CA GLU A 189 1.47 -20.15 0.26
C GLU A 189 1.56 -19.82 1.76
N GLY A 190 2.70 -19.31 2.20
CA GLY A 190 2.88 -18.82 3.57
C GLY A 190 1.92 -17.70 3.94
N ALA A 191 1.70 -16.74 3.04
CA ALA A 191 0.77 -15.63 3.25
C ALA A 191 -0.71 -16.11 3.24
N GLN A 192 -1.08 -17.02 2.34
CA GLN A 192 -2.42 -17.62 2.31
C GLN A 192 -2.70 -18.40 3.60
N ARG A 193 -1.74 -19.16 4.06
CA ARG A 193 -1.84 -19.91 5.31
C ARG A 193 -2.00 -18.96 6.49
N LEU A 194 -1.18 -17.88 6.56
CA LEU A 194 -1.31 -16.87 7.59
C LEU A 194 -2.69 -16.22 7.57
N LYS A 195 -3.21 -15.88 6.39
CA LYS A 195 -4.55 -15.29 6.25
C LYS A 195 -5.65 -16.21 6.78
N LYS A 196 -5.50 -17.51 6.58
CA LYS A 196 -6.45 -18.53 7.07
C LYS A 196 -6.36 -18.75 8.57
N GLU A 197 -5.13 -18.76 9.12
CA GLU A 197 -4.88 -19.16 10.51
C GLU A 197 -4.87 -17.96 11.49
N ASN A 198 -4.74 -16.72 11.00
CA ASN A 198 -4.62 -15.53 11.85
C ASN A 198 -5.55 -14.39 11.41
N ALA A 199 -6.70 -14.27 12.10
CA ALA A 199 -7.70 -13.24 11.84
C ALA A 199 -7.29 -11.82 12.29
N GLN A 200 -6.11 -11.62 12.88
CA GLN A 200 -5.64 -10.31 13.35
C GLN A 200 -5.26 -9.39 12.19
N PHE A 201 -4.87 -9.94 11.05
CA PHE A 201 -4.49 -9.16 9.88
C PHE A 201 -5.72 -8.76 9.06
N SER A 202 -5.90 -7.45 8.89
CA SER A 202 -6.99 -6.88 8.10
C SER A 202 -6.64 -6.77 6.62
N LEU A 203 -5.34 -6.63 6.31
CA LEU A 203 -4.84 -6.47 4.94
C LEU A 203 -3.59 -7.34 4.72
N PHE A 204 -3.47 -7.81 3.48
CA PHE A 204 -2.27 -8.44 2.94
C PHE A 204 -1.82 -7.63 1.74
N ILE A 205 -0.66 -6.99 1.82
CA ILE A 205 -0.14 -6.14 0.74
C ILE A 205 0.68 -7.00 -0.21
N PRO A 206 0.21 -7.33 -1.41
CA PRO A 206 0.77 -8.36 -2.27
C PRO A 206 1.92 -7.85 -3.16
N VAL A 207 2.92 -7.16 -2.56
CA VAL A 207 4.05 -6.64 -3.33
C VAL A 207 4.79 -7.74 -4.07
N GLY A 208 4.95 -8.92 -3.45
CA GLY A 208 5.60 -10.06 -4.10
C GLY A 208 4.88 -10.50 -5.37
N THR A 209 3.55 -10.48 -5.37
CA THR A 209 2.73 -10.78 -6.55
C THR A 209 2.84 -9.68 -7.61
N ALA A 210 2.83 -8.40 -7.19
CA ALA A 210 3.00 -7.29 -8.13
C ALA A 210 4.37 -7.33 -8.85
N ILE A 211 5.43 -7.63 -8.12
CA ILE A 211 6.76 -7.82 -8.70
C ILE A 211 6.77 -9.04 -9.64
N GLN A 212 6.12 -10.14 -9.29
CA GLN A 212 6.04 -11.31 -10.15
C GLN A 212 5.22 -11.04 -11.42
N ASN A 213 4.12 -10.29 -11.32
CA ASN A 213 3.34 -9.81 -12.47
C ASN A 213 4.24 -9.01 -13.44
N ALA A 214 4.96 -8.01 -12.91
CA ALA A 214 5.83 -7.16 -13.73
C ALA A 214 6.93 -7.94 -14.46
N ARG A 215 7.45 -9.02 -13.84
CA ARG A 215 8.45 -9.91 -14.48
C ARG A 215 7.93 -10.62 -15.73
N THR A 216 6.62 -10.77 -15.87
CA THR A 216 6.03 -11.38 -17.08
C THR A 216 6.00 -10.45 -18.28
N SER A 217 6.23 -9.14 -18.08
CA SER A 217 6.28 -8.13 -19.12
C SER A 217 7.66 -8.06 -19.79
N PHE A 218 7.83 -7.09 -20.70
CA PHE A 218 9.13 -6.78 -21.33
C PHE A 218 10.23 -6.40 -20.33
N VAL A 219 9.87 -6.02 -19.10
CA VAL A 219 10.83 -5.68 -18.04
C VAL A 219 11.63 -6.91 -17.61
N GLY A 220 11.02 -8.09 -17.64
CA GLY A 220 11.67 -9.34 -17.23
C GLY A 220 12.18 -9.29 -15.78
N ASP A 221 13.25 -10.04 -15.51
CA ASP A 221 13.82 -10.18 -14.16
C ASP A 221 14.86 -9.10 -13.83
N HIS A 222 14.57 -7.82 -14.15
CA HIS A 222 15.44 -6.66 -13.92
C HIS A 222 14.94 -5.73 -12.81
N LEU A 223 14.14 -6.25 -11.87
CA LEU A 223 13.51 -5.47 -10.82
C LEU A 223 14.30 -5.43 -9.50
N ASN A 224 15.47 -6.07 -9.47
CA ASN A 224 16.34 -6.12 -8.28
C ASN A 224 17.73 -5.56 -8.60
N ARG A 225 18.25 -4.63 -7.74
CA ARG A 225 19.57 -3.99 -7.93
C ARG A 225 20.77 -4.88 -7.57
N ASP A 226 20.56 -5.84 -6.65
CA ASP A 226 21.62 -6.73 -6.12
C ASP A 226 21.14 -8.19 -6.02
N GLY A 227 20.11 -8.52 -6.77
CA GLY A 227 19.48 -9.83 -6.78
C GLY A 227 18.39 -10.05 -5.73
N PHE A 228 18.20 -9.12 -4.76
CA PHE A 228 17.15 -9.28 -3.73
C PHE A 228 16.49 -7.96 -3.30
N HIS A 229 17.19 -6.85 -3.18
CA HIS A 229 16.58 -5.54 -2.97
C HIS A 229 15.98 -5.01 -4.29
N LEU A 230 14.88 -4.28 -4.23
CA LEU A 230 14.27 -3.70 -5.44
C LEU A 230 15.21 -2.70 -6.10
N ASP A 231 15.12 -2.59 -7.43
CA ASP A 231 15.76 -1.50 -8.13
C ASP A 231 15.20 -0.15 -7.65
N LEU A 232 16.01 0.90 -7.77
CA LEU A 232 15.73 2.17 -7.09
C LEU A 232 14.59 2.96 -7.71
N VAL A 233 14.15 2.63 -8.92
CA VAL A 233 13.14 3.39 -9.65
C VAL A 233 11.89 2.53 -9.90
N LEU A 234 11.95 1.57 -10.81
CA LEU A 234 10.78 0.80 -11.23
C LEU A 234 10.30 -0.18 -10.15
N GLY A 235 11.21 -0.95 -9.56
CA GLY A 235 10.85 -1.93 -8.53
C GLY A 235 10.23 -1.27 -7.29
N ARG A 236 10.84 -0.19 -6.80
CA ARG A 236 10.29 0.60 -5.68
C ARG A 236 8.95 1.25 -6.05
N TYR A 237 8.78 1.69 -7.28
CA TYR A 237 7.53 2.28 -7.72
C TYR A 237 6.39 1.25 -7.80
N ILE A 238 6.65 0.02 -8.31
CA ILE A 238 5.68 -1.08 -8.27
C ILE A 238 5.24 -1.39 -6.84
N ALA A 239 6.19 -1.49 -5.92
CA ALA A 239 5.89 -1.73 -4.52
C ALA A 239 5.01 -0.63 -3.92
N ALA A 240 5.38 0.64 -4.15
CA ALA A 240 4.60 1.79 -3.66
C ALA A 240 3.20 1.86 -4.27
N CYS A 241 3.03 1.55 -5.57
CA CYS A 241 1.73 1.44 -6.23
C CYS A 241 0.83 0.40 -5.55
N THR A 242 1.39 -0.76 -5.20
CA THR A 242 0.66 -1.83 -4.52
C THR A 242 0.21 -1.39 -3.11
N TRP A 243 1.10 -0.76 -2.35
CA TRP A 243 0.77 -0.20 -1.05
C TRP A 243 -0.31 0.87 -1.15
N PHE A 244 -0.18 1.80 -2.10
CA PHE A 244 -1.14 2.88 -2.32
C PHE A 244 -2.55 2.32 -2.54
N GLU A 245 -2.72 1.42 -3.49
CA GLU A 245 -4.03 0.87 -3.82
C GLU A 245 -4.65 0.09 -2.66
N CYS A 246 -3.86 -0.72 -1.95
CA CYS A 246 -4.35 -1.45 -0.77
C CYS A 246 -4.76 -0.54 0.39
N LEU A 247 -4.03 0.56 0.62
CA LEU A 247 -4.30 1.46 1.76
C LEU A 247 -5.48 2.39 1.51
N PHE A 248 -5.62 2.91 0.29
CA PHE A 248 -6.62 3.91 -0.04
C PHE A 248 -7.84 3.34 -0.76
N GLY A 249 -7.79 2.08 -1.23
CA GLY A 249 -8.87 1.48 -2.01
C GLY A 249 -9.12 2.17 -3.36
N THR A 250 -8.17 2.97 -3.80
CA THR A 250 -8.22 3.73 -5.05
C THR A 250 -7.34 3.06 -6.07
N ASN A 251 -7.88 2.75 -7.25
CA ASN A 251 -7.12 2.16 -8.34
C ASN A 251 -5.91 3.04 -8.68
N VAL A 252 -4.73 2.43 -8.67
CA VAL A 252 -3.47 3.15 -8.95
C VAL A 252 -3.26 3.43 -10.44
N VAL A 253 -3.96 2.70 -11.31
CA VAL A 253 -3.88 2.93 -12.77
C VAL A 253 -4.40 4.34 -13.07
N GLY A 254 -3.57 5.13 -13.76
CA GLY A 254 -3.87 6.54 -14.03
C GLY A 254 -3.40 7.51 -12.95
N ASN A 255 -2.84 7.06 -11.83
CA ASN A 255 -2.21 7.98 -10.87
C ASN A 255 -1.15 8.83 -11.58
N ARG A 256 -1.17 10.14 -11.30
CA ARG A 256 -0.36 11.12 -12.04
C ARG A 256 1.10 11.16 -11.60
N PHE A 257 1.39 10.72 -10.38
CA PHE A 257 2.78 10.66 -9.91
C PHE A 257 3.56 9.58 -10.66
N VAL A 258 4.74 9.93 -11.13
CA VAL A 258 5.71 9.02 -11.77
C VAL A 258 7.10 9.43 -11.31
N PRO A 259 7.91 8.53 -10.78
CA PRO A 259 9.29 8.85 -10.46
C PRO A 259 10.10 9.19 -11.73
N LYS A 260 11.06 10.09 -11.54
CA LYS A 260 11.94 10.52 -12.64
C LYS A 260 12.70 9.31 -13.22
N GLY A 261 12.74 9.20 -14.52
CA GLY A 261 13.51 8.19 -15.25
C GLY A 261 12.68 6.99 -15.72
N LEU A 262 11.39 6.89 -15.44
CA LEU A 262 10.51 5.87 -16.01
C LEU A 262 9.94 6.33 -17.35
N SER A 263 9.85 5.38 -18.30
CA SER A 263 9.08 5.57 -19.53
C SER A 263 7.57 5.41 -19.27
N ALA A 264 6.74 5.80 -20.24
CA ALA A 264 5.29 5.63 -20.16
C ALA A 264 4.89 4.15 -20.06
N GLU A 265 5.57 3.29 -20.80
CA GLU A 265 5.36 1.84 -20.79
C GLU A 265 5.76 1.22 -19.42
N GLN A 266 6.89 1.65 -18.86
CA GLN A 266 7.30 1.22 -17.52
C GLN A 266 6.32 1.67 -16.43
N LYS A 267 5.79 2.90 -16.54
CA LYS A 267 4.71 3.37 -15.66
C LYS A 267 3.49 2.46 -15.78
N ALA A 268 3.06 2.15 -17.00
CA ALA A 268 1.90 1.29 -17.24
C ALA A 268 2.12 -0.11 -16.64
N VAL A 269 3.27 -0.73 -16.90
CA VAL A 269 3.64 -2.02 -16.27
C VAL A 269 3.56 -1.93 -14.76
N ALA A 270 4.11 -0.90 -14.13
CA ALA A 270 4.11 -0.76 -12.67
C ALA A 270 2.70 -0.66 -12.10
N GLN A 271 1.89 0.23 -12.64
CA GLN A 271 0.54 0.47 -12.15
C GLN A 271 -0.38 -0.73 -12.38
N TRP A 272 -0.34 -1.34 -13.56
CA TRP A 272 -1.13 -2.54 -13.87
C TRP A 272 -0.68 -3.77 -13.08
N SER A 273 0.64 -3.96 -12.89
CA SER A 273 1.15 -5.06 -12.07
C SER A 273 0.68 -4.97 -10.62
N ALA A 274 0.65 -3.76 -10.07
CA ALA A 274 0.14 -3.49 -8.73
C ALA A 274 -1.37 -3.73 -8.66
N HIS A 275 -2.15 -3.16 -9.59
CA HIS A 275 -3.60 -3.30 -9.64
C HIS A 275 -4.04 -4.77 -9.73
N LEU A 276 -3.49 -5.53 -10.66
CA LEU A 276 -3.81 -6.95 -10.81
C LEU A 276 -3.37 -7.79 -9.59
N ALA A 277 -2.30 -7.38 -8.90
CA ALA A 277 -1.92 -8.03 -7.66
C ALA A 277 -2.90 -7.73 -6.51
N VAL A 278 -3.48 -6.54 -6.45
CA VAL A 278 -4.52 -6.22 -5.47
C VAL A 278 -5.79 -7.01 -5.75
N GLU A 279 -6.20 -7.16 -7.00
CA GLU A 279 -7.35 -7.98 -7.40
C GLU A 279 -7.13 -9.48 -7.13
N ARG A 280 -5.93 -9.99 -7.42
CA ARG A 280 -5.55 -11.40 -7.25
C ARG A 280 -4.27 -11.53 -6.43
N PRO A 281 -4.34 -11.33 -5.10
CA PRO A 281 -3.15 -11.13 -4.26
C PRO A 281 -2.22 -12.33 -4.15
N PHE A 282 -2.69 -13.52 -4.50
CA PHE A 282 -1.95 -14.77 -4.34
C PHE A 282 -1.76 -15.52 -5.67
N GLU A 283 -1.95 -14.83 -6.79
CA GLU A 283 -1.85 -15.42 -8.13
C GLU A 283 -1.12 -14.47 -9.07
N CYS A 284 -0.10 -14.98 -9.77
CA CYS A 284 0.60 -14.20 -10.79
C CYS A 284 -0.29 -13.96 -12.00
N SER A 285 -0.46 -12.71 -12.39
CA SER A 285 -1.22 -12.27 -13.55
C SER A 285 -0.26 -11.75 -14.62
N PRO A 286 -0.22 -12.36 -15.81
CA PRO A 286 0.62 -11.87 -16.90
C PRO A 286 0.30 -10.43 -17.30
N ILE A 287 1.33 -9.66 -17.62
CA ILE A 287 1.23 -8.28 -18.12
C ILE A 287 1.55 -8.27 -19.62
N ASP A 288 0.52 -8.03 -20.43
CA ASP A 288 0.66 -7.77 -21.86
C ASP A 288 0.35 -6.28 -22.14
N ILE A 289 1.31 -5.57 -22.71
CA ILE A 289 1.18 -4.13 -22.99
C ILE A 289 0.14 -3.86 -24.07
N VAL A 290 -0.02 -4.74 -25.05
CA VAL A 290 -1.03 -4.58 -26.10
C VAL A 290 -2.44 -4.60 -25.53
N ASP A 291 -2.68 -5.47 -24.54
CA ASP A 291 -3.94 -5.52 -23.80
C ASP A 291 -4.15 -4.28 -22.90
N ILE A 292 -3.06 -3.73 -22.35
CA ILE A 292 -3.09 -2.53 -21.52
C ILE A 292 -3.51 -1.30 -22.32
N ASP A 293 -2.92 -1.05 -23.48
CA ASP A 293 -3.26 0.09 -24.34
C ASP A 293 -4.72 0.03 -24.80
N THR A 294 -5.23 -1.16 -25.05
CA THR A 294 -6.63 -1.38 -25.44
C THR A 294 -7.59 -1.06 -24.27
N LYS A 295 -7.22 -1.41 -23.04
CA LYS A 295 -8.03 -1.14 -21.83
C LYS A 295 -8.00 0.34 -21.45
N VAL A 296 -6.87 1.02 -21.59
CA VAL A 296 -6.74 2.47 -21.33
C VAL A 296 -7.58 3.26 -22.32
N SER A 297 -7.51 2.93 -23.63
CA SER A 297 -8.33 3.60 -24.65
C SER A 297 -9.83 3.38 -24.45
N ALA A 298 -10.26 2.23 -23.94
CA ALA A 298 -11.66 1.95 -23.63
C ALA A 298 -12.16 2.74 -22.40
N SER A 299 -11.34 2.91 -21.38
CA SER A 299 -11.70 3.67 -20.19
C SER A 299 -11.83 5.18 -20.46
N GLU A 300 -10.95 5.74 -21.28
CA GLU A 300 -11.02 7.16 -21.69
C GLU A 300 -12.23 7.49 -22.60
N GLN A 301 -12.75 6.50 -23.32
CA GLN A 301 -13.97 6.66 -24.12
C GLN A 301 -15.27 6.51 -23.31
N GLY A 302 -15.20 5.82 -22.16
CA GLY A 302 -16.34 5.65 -21.24
C GLY A 302 -16.64 6.88 -20.38
N GLU A 303 -15.62 7.69 -20.06
CA GLU A 303 -15.77 8.93 -19.28
C GLU A 303 -16.29 10.14 -20.10
N LYS A 304 -16.38 10.01 -21.41
CA LYS A 304 -16.88 11.08 -22.33
C LYS A 304 -18.36 10.94 -22.71
N LYS A 305 -19.05 10.03 -22.10
CA LYS A 305 -20.52 9.86 -22.24
C LYS A 305 -21.22 10.19 -20.91
#